data_e2fd56b045240067b7ac8287b142057d
#
_entry.id   e2fd56b045240067b7ac8287b142057d
#
_cell.length_a   1.000
_cell.length_b   1.000
_cell.length_c   1.000
_cell.angle_alpha   90.00
_cell.angle_beta   90.00
_cell.angle_gamma   90.00
#
_symmetry.space_group_name_H-M   'P 1'
#
loop_
_entity.id
_entity.type
_entity.pdbx_description
1 polymer ?
#
loop_
_entity_poly.entity_id
_entity_poly.type
_entity_poly.pdbx_seq_one_letter_code
_entity_poly.pdbx_strand_id
1 'polypeptide(L)'
;MSVDLGDVPSPLRPAVERALAAAGVRDGHLAVELVDAERIRDLNRVHRALDRPTDVLAFPLDGAAPVAGPRELGDVVICPEHTEDLSEAVVHGTLHLVGMDHETDHGEMLALQAEIVSWVR
;
A
#
# COMPACT_ATOMS: atom_id res chain seq x y z
N MET A 1 -11.55 16.85 -3.66
CA MET A 1 -10.78 15.64 -3.35
C MET A 1 -11.12 14.55 -4.34
N SER A 2 -10.13 13.95 -4.97
CA SER A 2 -10.32 12.97 -6.03
C SER A 2 -9.27 11.88 -5.97
N VAL A 3 -9.41 10.97 -5.01
CA VAL A 3 -8.61 9.75 -5.04
C VAL A 3 -9.36 8.72 -5.87
N ASP A 4 -8.71 8.21 -6.91
CA ASP A 4 -9.27 7.17 -7.77
C ASP A 4 -8.95 5.80 -7.19
N LEU A 5 -9.96 5.11 -6.70
CA LEU A 5 -9.86 3.77 -6.11
C LEU A 5 -10.50 2.70 -7.01
N GLY A 6 -10.72 3.00 -8.29
CA GLY A 6 -11.31 2.05 -9.24
C GLY A 6 -10.52 0.77 -9.41
N ASP A 7 -9.20 0.84 -9.22
CA ASP A 7 -8.30 -0.32 -9.31
C ASP A 7 -7.96 -0.92 -7.93
N VAL A 8 -8.76 -0.63 -6.93
CA VAL A 8 -8.66 -1.22 -5.60
C VAL A 8 -9.85 -2.14 -5.38
N PRO A 9 -9.64 -3.40 -4.95
CA PRO A 9 -10.76 -4.29 -4.63
C PRO A 9 -11.70 -3.64 -3.63
N SER A 10 -13.00 -3.70 -3.92
CA SER A 10 -14.04 -3.01 -3.16
C SER A 10 -13.94 -3.19 -1.64
N PRO A 11 -13.71 -4.41 -1.11
CA PRO A 11 -13.60 -4.61 0.34
C PRO A 11 -12.41 -3.88 0.98
N LEU A 12 -11.39 -3.53 0.21
CA LEU A 12 -10.17 -2.88 0.73
C LEU A 12 -10.18 -1.36 0.59
N ARG A 13 -11.16 -0.80 -0.13
CA ARG A 13 -11.26 0.65 -0.34
C ARG A 13 -11.34 1.47 0.95
N PRO A 14 -12.14 1.09 1.96
CA PRO A 14 -12.20 1.87 3.20
C PRO A 14 -10.85 2.00 3.90
N ALA A 15 -10.05 0.92 3.91
CA ALA A 15 -8.72 0.92 4.52
C ALA A 15 -7.76 1.84 3.77
N VAL A 16 -7.79 1.79 2.43
CA VAL A 16 -6.96 2.66 1.57
C VAL A 16 -7.34 4.13 1.76
N GLU A 17 -8.63 4.44 1.76
CA GLU A 17 -9.12 5.81 1.99
C GLU A 17 -8.64 6.37 3.33
N ARG A 18 -8.73 5.58 4.38
CA ARG A 18 -8.27 5.97 5.71
C ARG A 18 -6.76 6.23 5.74
N ALA A 19 -5.98 5.35 5.12
CA ALA A 19 -4.54 5.48 5.07
C ALA A 19 -4.13 6.76 4.33
N LEU A 20 -4.75 7.05 3.19
CA LEU A 20 -4.47 8.26 2.42
C LEU A 20 -4.89 9.51 3.18
N ALA A 21 -6.07 9.50 3.81
CA ALA A 21 -6.54 10.64 4.61
C ALA A 21 -5.61 10.91 5.79
N ALA A 22 -5.18 9.87 6.50
CA ALA A 22 -4.27 9.99 7.62
C ALA A 22 -2.89 10.54 7.21
N ALA A 23 -2.46 10.24 5.98
CA ALA A 23 -1.21 10.73 5.42
C ALA A 23 -1.35 12.12 4.78
N GLY A 24 -2.56 12.70 4.76
CA GLY A 24 -2.79 14.01 4.17
C GLY A 24 -2.84 14.01 2.64
N VAL A 25 -2.98 12.85 2.01
CA VAL A 25 -3.06 12.73 0.56
C VAL A 25 -4.52 12.83 0.12
N ARG A 26 -4.83 13.81 -0.72
CA ARG A 26 -6.21 14.14 -1.11
C ARG A 26 -6.54 13.85 -2.56
N ASP A 27 -5.56 13.54 -3.37
CA ASP A 27 -5.75 13.25 -4.78
C ASP A 27 -4.77 12.17 -5.24
N GLY A 28 -5.08 11.54 -6.35
CA GLY A 28 -4.21 10.58 -6.98
C GLY A 28 -4.92 9.28 -7.32
N HIS A 29 -4.16 8.39 -7.92
CA HIS A 29 -4.57 7.05 -8.29
C HIS A 29 -3.59 6.04 -7.72
N LEU A 30 -4.09 4.92 -7.24
CA LEU A 30 -3.28 3.76 -6.93
C LEU A 30 -4.03 2.49 -7.32
N ALA A 31 -3.28 1.43 -7.52
CA ALA A 31 -3.84 0.11 -7.78
C ALA A 31 -3.45 -0.86 -6.68
N VAL A 32 -4.34 -1.78 -6.35
CA VAL A 32 -4.07 -2.89 -5.45
C VAL A 32 -4.37 -4.17 -6.20
N GLU A 33 -3.39 -5.05 -6.31
CA GLU A 33 -3.52 -6.32 -7.00
C GLU A 33 -3.33 -7.48 -6.02
N LEU A 34 -4.23 -8.45 -6.07
CA LEU A 34 -4.11 -9.68 -5.30
C LEU A 34 -3.52 -10.76 -6.20
N VAL A 35 -2.44 -11.38 -5.76
CA VAL A 35 -1.69 -12.35 -6.55
C VAL A 35 -1.41 -13.62 -5.75
N ASP A 36 -0.99 -14.69 -6.44
CA ASP A 36 -0.58 -15.92 -5.78
C ASP A 36 0.87 -15.86 -5.29
N ALA A 37 1.29 -16.90 -4.58
CA ALA A 37 2.62 -16.98 -3.99
C ALA A 37 3.73 -16.98 -5.05
N GLU A 38 3.51 -17.65 -6.17
CA GLU A 38 4.49 -17.72 -7.27
C GLU A 38 4.71 -16.33 -7.88
N ARG A 39 3.63 -15.61 -8.13
CA ARG A 39 3.71 -14.26 -8.71
C ARG A 39 4.42 -13.28 -7.79
N ILE A 40 4.09 -13.26 -6.51
CA ILE A 40 4.72 -12.32 -5.58
C ILE A 40 6.18 -12.69 -5.33
N ARG A 41 6.51 -13.97 -5.37
CA ARG A 41 7.91 -14.43 -5.32
C ARG A 41 8.71 -13.88 -6.50
N ASP A 42 8.16 -13.95 -7.72
CA ASP A 42 8.81 -13.42 -8.91
C ASP A 42 9.03 -11.91 -8.80
N LEU A 43 8.01 -11.17 -8.34
CA LEU A 43 8.13 -9.72 -8.14
C LEU A 43 9.17 -9.37 -7.08
N ASN A 44 9.20 -10.11 -5.99
CA ASN A 44 10.16 -9.90 -4.91
C ASN A 44 11.60 -10.19 -5.38
N ARG A 45 11.78 -11.23 -6.16
CA ARG A 45 13.08 -11.58 -6.75
C ARG A 45 13.58 -10.49 -7.71
N VAL A 46 12.71 -10.02 -8.59
CA VAL A 46 13.09 -9.04 -9.62
C VAL A 46 13.36 -7.66 -9.01
N HIS A 47 12.51 -7.22 -8.06
CA HIS A 47 12.56 -5.85 -7.54
C HIS A 47 13.34 -5.70 -6.24
N ARG A 48 13.52 -6.76 -5.47
CA ARG A 48 14.22 -6.70 -4.18
C ARG A 48 15.36 -7.71 -4.06
N ALA A 49 15.60 -8.51 -5.09
CA ALA A 49 16.60 -9.59 -5.12
C ALA A 49 16.39 -10.64 -4.00
N LEU A 50 15.13 -10.84 -3.60
CA LEU A 50 14.75 -11.83 -2.58
C LEU A 50 13.90 -12.92 -3.25
N ASP A 51 14.49 -14.10 -3.43
CA ASP A 51 13.83 -15.22 -4.10
C ASP A 51 12.94 -15.99 -3.12
N ARG A 52 11.89 -15.35 -2.66
CA ARG A 52 10.90 -15.93 -1.75
C ARG A 52 9.59 -15.15 -1.83
N PRO A 53 8.44 -15.78 -1.54
CA PRO A 53 7.18 -15.04 -1.44
C PRO A 53 7.18 -14.12 -0.20
N THR A 54 6.33 -13.13 -0.24
CA THR A 54 6.09 -12.21 0.87
C THR A 54 4.59 -11.92 0.95
N ASP A 55 4.17 -11.13 1.92
CA ASP A 55 2.76 -10.74 2.08
C ASP A 55 2.38 -9.57 1.18
N VAL A 56 3.18 -8.50 1.17
CA VAL A 56 2.86 -7.26 0.46
C VAL A 56 4.12 -6.63 -0.12
N LEU A 57 3.98 -6.07 -1.32
CA LEU A 57 5.00 -5.24 -1.98
C LEU A 57 4.36 -3.92 -2.40
N ALA A 58 5.08 -2.83 -2.21
CA ALA A 58 4.65 -1.51 -2.65
C ALA A 58 5.64 -0.96 -3.68
N PHE A 59 5.11 -0.43 -4.78
CA PHE A 59 5.89 0.13 -5.88
C PHE A 59 5.52 1.60 -6.06
N PRO A 60 6.13 2.53 -5.28
CA PRO A 60 5.79 3.95 -5.37
C PRO A 60 6.25 4.55 -6.70
N LEU A 61 5.48 5.50 -7.21
CA LEU A 61 5.80 6.28 -8.41
C LEU A 61 5.99 7.75 -8.04
N ASP A 62 4.88 8.51 -7.93
CA ASP A 62 4.96 9.94 -7.62
C ASP A 62 5.04 10.23 -6.12
N GLY A 63 4.58 9.30 -5.29
CA GLY A 63 4.54 9.50 -3.85
C GLY A 63 3.69 10.70 -3.45
N ALA A 64 4.10 11.41 -2.40
CA ALA A 64 3.43 12.61 -1.91
C ALA A 64 3.99 13.90 -2.51
N ALA A 65 5.01 13.82 -3.37
CA ALA A 65 5.63 15.02 -3.97
C ALA A 65 4.69 15.72 -4.94
N PRO A 66 4.75 17.04 -5.06
CA PRO A 66 3.96 17.76 -6.06
C PRO A 66 4.32 17.32 -7.48
N VAL A 67 3.30 17.11 -8.31
CA VAL A 67 3.48 16.71 -9.71
C VAL A 67 2.58 17.56 -10.60
N ALA A 68 2.97 17.67 -11.86
CA ALA A 68 2.15 18.31 -12.89
C ALA A 68 1.19 17.29 -13.46
N GLY A 69 -0.12 17.56 -13.39
CA GLY A 69 -1.15 16.65 -13.88
C GLY A 69 -1.60 15.61 -12.84
N PRO A 70 -2.29 14.55 -13.24
CA PRO A 70 -2.79 13.53 -12.33
C PRO A 70 -1.66 12.83 -11.60
N ARG A 71 -1.81 12.66 -10.29
CA ARG A 71 -0.82 11.99 -9.46
C ARG A 71 -1.00 10.48 -9.56
N GLU A 72 0.09 9.77 -9.83
CA GLU A 72 0.13 8.31 -9.79
C GLU A 72 0.90 7.87 -8.55
N LEU A 73 0.19 7.38 -7.55
CA LEU A 73 0.81 6.98 -6.28
C LEU A 73 1.64 5.71 -6.43
N GLY A 74 1.14 4.75 -7.20
CA GLY A 74 1.83 3.50 -7.47
C GLY A 74 0.94 2.29 -7.29
N ASP A 75 1.59 1.14 -7.06
CA ASP A 75 0.93 -0.15 -6.94
C ASP A 75 1.24 -0.81 -5.61
N VAL A 76 0.21 -1.44 -5.01
CA VAL A 76 0.35 -2.34 -3.88
C VAL A 76 -0.02 -3.75 -4.37
N VAL A 77 0.87 -4.70 -4.18
CA VAL A 77 0.64 -6.10 -4.57
C VAL A 77 0.61 -6.94 -3.30
N ILE A 78 -0.46 -7.71 -3.12
CA ILE A 78 -0.70 -8.51 -1.92
C ILE A 78 -0.88 -9.97 -2.29
N CYS A 79 -0.24 -10.86 -1.53
CA CYS A 79 -0.46 -12.30 -1.63
C CYS A 79 -1.34 -12.75 -0.47
N PRO A 80 -2.63 -13.04 -0.69
CA PRO A 80 -3.52 -13.47 0.39
C PRO A 80 -3.06 -14.76 1.09
N GLU A 81 -2.40 -15.66 0.37
CA GLU A 81 -1.88 -16.91 0.94
C GLU A 81 -0.84 -16.67 2.04
N HIS A 82 -0.11 -15.56 1.98
CA HIS A 82 0.93 -15.19 2.93
C HIS A 82 0.52 -14.02 3.83
N THR A 83 -0.77 -13.70 3.89
CA THR A 83 -1.29 -12.54 4.60
C THR A 83 -2.35 -13.00 5.61
N GLU A 84 -2.16 -12.69 6.89
CA GLU A 84 -3.15 -12.99 7.90
C GLU A 84 -4.30 -11.98 7.89
N ASP A 85 -4.00 -10.73 7.55
CA ASP A 85 -4.97 -9.63 7.59
C ASP A 85 -4.80 -8.73 6.36
N LEU A 86 -5.74 -8.83 5.42
CA LEU A 86 -5.71 -8.05 4.19
C LEU A 86 -5.81 -6.54 4.44
N SER A 87 -6.59 -6.12 5.42
CA SER A 87 -6.71 -4.70 5.77
C SER A 87 -5.38 -4.15 6.26
N GLU A 88 -4.69 -4.90 7.12
CA GLU A 88 -3.37 -4.51 7.62
C GLU A 88 -2.35 -4.44 6.48
N ALA A 89 -2.34 -5.44 5.59
CA ALA A 89 -1.42 -5.49 4.46
C ALA A 89 -1.63 -4.32 3.51
N VAL A 90 -2.88 -3.98 3.18
CA VAL A 90 -3.16 -2.88 2.27
C VAL A 90 -2.83 -1.53 2.88
N VAL A 91 -3.07 -1.34 4.17
CA VAL A 91 -2.67 -0.12 4.89
C VAL A 91 -1.16 0.03 4.87
N HIS A 92 -0.44 -1.05 5.19
CA HIS A 92 1.03 -1.07 5.19
C HIS A 92 1.58 -0.66 3.82
N GLY A 93 1.10 -1.28 2.75
CA GLY A 93 1.53 -0.95 1.39
C GLY A 93 1.18 0.48 0.99
N THR A 94 -0.01 0.95 1.33
CA THR A 94 -0.44 2.32 1.03
C THR A 94 0.44 3.35 1.73
N LEU A 95 0.79 3.13 2.99
CA LEU A 95 1.69 4.04 3.71
C LEU A 95 3.08 4.09 3.09
N HIS A 96 3.59 2.97 2.59
CA HIS A 96 4.83 2.97 1.84
C HIS A 96 4.72 3.79 0.54
N LEU A 97 3.60 3.71 -0.16
CA LEU A 97 3.40 4.49 -1.39
C LEU A 97 3.50 6.00 -1.15
N VAL A 98 3.08 6.46 0.01
CA VAL A 98 3.12 7.89 0.35
C VAL A 98 4.40 8.30 1.06
N GLY A 99 5.41 7.42 1.09
CA GLY A 99 6.75 7.77 1.53
C GLY A 99 7.11 7.40 2.95
N MET A 100 6.24 6.71 3.69
CA MET A 100 6.59 6.25 5.03
C MET A 100 7.45 4.98 4.97
N ASP A 101 8.39 4.86 5.87
CA ASP A 101 9.30 3.72 5.93
C ASP A 101 9.56 3.34 7.40
N HIS A 102 9.03 2.19 7.82
CA HIS A 102 9.15 1.72 9.19
C HIS A 102 10.57 1.27 9.55
N GLU A 103 11.44 1.06 8.57
CA GLU A 103 12.83 0.68 8.80
C GLU A 103 13.71 1.89 9.15
N THR A 104 13.28 3.11 8.79
CA THR A 104 14.05 4.33 8.98
C THR A 104 13.41 5.33 9.94
N ASP A 105 12.14 5.14 10.29
CA ASP A 105 11.44 6.03 11.24
C ASP A 105 11.62 5.56 12.69
N HIS A 106 10.98 6.23 13.63
CA HIS A 106 11.01 5.91 15.06
C HIS A 106 9.72 5.20 15.53
N GLY A 107 9.08 4.43 14.63
CA GLY A 107 7.86 3.69 14.92
C GLY A 107 6.58 4.38 14.47
N GLU A 108 6.66 5.54 13.83
CA GLU A 108 5.50 6.32 13.40
C GLU A 108 4.63 5.56 12.40
N MET A 109 5.23 4.90 11.42
CA MET A 109 4.49 4.16 10.41
C MET A 109 3.68 3.01 11.01
N LEU A 110 4.30 2.19 11.85
CA LEU A 110 3.62 1.04 12.45
C LEU A 110 2.56 1.47 13.46
N ALA A 111 2.79 2.56 14.18
CA ALA A 111 1.79 3.13 15.09
C ALA A 111 0.57 3.64 14.32
N LEU A 112 0.80 4.36 13.22
CA LEU A 112 -0.28 4.85 12.36
C LEU A 112 -1.03 3.69 11.71
N GLN A 113 -0.33 2.68 11.26
CA GLN A 113 -0.94 1.47 10.70
C GLN A 113 -1.89 0.81 11.69
N ALA A 114 -1.46 0.63 12.93
CA ALA A 114 -2.28 0.02 13.98
C ALA A 114 -3.54 0.85 14.26
N GLU A 115 -3.40 2.16 14.30
CA GLU A 115 -4.52 3.08 14.49
C GLU A 115 -5.53 2.98 13.34
N ILE A 116 -5.06 3.05 12.09
CA ILE A 116 -5.93 2.96 10.92
C ILE A 116 -6.67 1.62 10.89
N VAL A 117 -5.98 0.51 11.13
CA VAL A 117 -6.58 -0.82 11.13
C VAL A 117 -7.69 -0.91 12.19
N SER A 118 -7.50 -0.30 13.35
CA SER A 118 -8.54 -0.27 14.39
C SER A 118 -9.81 0.47 13.96
N TRP A 119 -9.69 1.46 13.06
CA TRP A 119 -10.82 2.26 12.56
C TRP A 119 -11.64 1.55 11.49
N VAL A 120 -11.07 0.59 10.75
CA VAL A 120 -11.73 -0.09 9.63
C VAL A 120 -12.24 -1.48 9.98
N ARG A 121 -12.08 -1.91 11.19
CA ARG A 121 -12.60 -3.19 11.71
C ARG A 121 -13.94 -3.05 12.41
#